data_73275f178c625d7c6a5a3a801be9f434
#
_entry.id   73275f178c625d7c6a5a3a801be9f434
#
_cell.length_a   1.000
_cell.length_b   1.000
_cell.length_c   1.000
_cell.angle_alpha   90.00
_cell.angle_beta   90.00
_cell.angle_gamma   90.00
#
_symmetry.space_group_name_H-M   'P 1'
#
loop_
_entity.id
_entity.type
_entity.pdbx_description
1 polymer ?
#
loop_
_entity_poly.entity_id
_entity_poly.type
_entity_poly.pdbx_seq_one_letter_code
_entity_poly.pdbx_strand_id
1 'polypeptide(L)'
;MLRRMILAYFVVASATAAFVPADAQECGAAGTVGSGGSAAAGGTSASTIGTAGTCRTDDGTTSSIGAGGSAATSEGKAKSQTKINENPSQLQGRSKAQAMDKGTFSKSQTKTKVTDDGLQSRTKTMSHVPGEKPTKSKTKALIPMPLPE
;
A
#
# COMPACT_ATOMS: atom_id res chain seq x y z
N MET A 1 -58.63 -29.21 14.85
CA MET A 1 -57.59 -28.69 13.94
C MET A 1 -56.52 -28.00 14.77
N LEU A 2 -55.43 -28.71 15.06
CA LEU A 2 -54.38 -28.25 16.00
C LEU A 2 -53.23 -27.70 15.15
N ARG A 3 -53.08 -26.37 15.08
CA ARG A 3 -51.95 -25.70 14.42
C ARG A 3 -50.71 -25.86 15.31
N ARG A 4 -49.78 -26.70 14.84
CA ARG A 4 -48.44 -26.82 15.43
C ARG A 4 -47.60 -25.61 15.00
N MET A 5 -47.37 -24.69 15.94
CA MET A 5 -46.33 -23.65 15.80
C MET A 5 -44.97 -24.29 16.06
N ILE A 6 -44.15 -24.34 15.03
CA ILE A 6 -42.72 -24.70 15.13
C ILE A 6 -41.96 -23.41 15.42
N LEU A 7 -41.54 -23.23 16.67
CA LEU A 7 -40.57 -22.18 17.04
C LEU A 7 -39.17 -22.64 16.57
N ALA A 8 -38.67 -21.96 15.56
CA ALA A 8 -37.27 -22.11 15.17
C ALA A 8 -36.40 -21.26 16.12
N TYR A 9 -35.67 -21.89 17.02
CA TYR A 9 -34.64 -21.26 17.82
C TYR A 9 -33.40 -21.02 16.93
N PHE A 10 -33.15 -19.77 16.58
CA PHE A 10 -31.88 -19.36 16.02
C PHE A 10 -30.86 -19.23 17.15
N VAL A 11 -29.96 -20.20 17.26
CA VAL A 11 -28.76 -20.09 18.09
C VAL A 11 -27.75 -19.23 17.36
N VAL A 12 -27.65 -17.98 17.76
CA VAL A 12 -26.55 -17.08 17.31
C VAL A 12 -25.32 -17.45 18.13
N ALA A 13 -24.43 -18.22 17.53
CA ALA A 13 -23.10 -18.49 18.09
C ALA A 13 -22.25 -17.22 17.93
N SER A 14 -22.15 -16.42 19.00
CA SER A 14 -21.22 -15.31 19.09
C SER A 14 -19.80 -15.87 19.20
N ALA A 15 -19.05 -15.87 18.09
CA ALA A 15 -17.63 -16.13 18.13
C ALA A 15 -16.95 -14.91 18.79
N THR A 16 -16.69 -14.99 20.08
CA THR A 16 -15.78 -14.05 20.76
C THR A 16 -14.38 -14.34 20.26
N ALA A 17 -13.91 -13.56 19.26
CA ALA A 17 -12.50 -13.52 18.91
C ALA A 17 -11.76 -13.01 20.15
N ALA A 18 -11.04 -13.88 20.83
CA ALA A 18 -10.08 -13.49 21.84
C ALA A 18 -9.01 -12.64 21.13
N PHE A 19 -9.07 -11.34 21.30
CA PHE A 19 -7.95 -10.47 20.95
C PHE A 19 -6.83 -10.81 21.94
N VAL A 20 -5.90 -11.64 21.51
CA VAL A 20 -4.61 -11.75 22.18
C VAL A 20 -3.96 -10.39 21.97
N PRO A 21 -3.68 -9.60 23.01
CA PRO A 21 -2.88 -8.41 22.83
C PRO A 21 -1.56 -8.86 22.21
N ALA A 22 -1.26 -8.41 20.98
CA ALA A 22 0.08 -8.52 20.47
C ALA A 22 0.94 -7.69 21.41
N ASP A 23 1.84 -8.31 22.14
CA ASP A 23 2.84 -7.60 22.91
C ASP A 23 3.52 -6.63 21.96
N ALA A 24 3.24 -5.35 22.15
CA ALA A 24 3.89 -4.29 21.39
C ALA A 24 5.34 -4.31 21.82
N GLN A 25 6.20 -4.90 20.98
CA GLN A 25 7.63 -4.93 21.20
C GLN A 25 8.10 -3.47 21.39
N GLU A 26 8.63 -3.15 22.56
CA GLU A 26 9.11 -1.80 22.85
C GLU A 26 10.21 -1.45 21.85
N CYS A 27 9.94 -0.43 21.04
CA CYS A 27 10.91 0.07 20.08
C CYS A 27 11.75 1.16 20.74
N GLY A 28 13.01 0.92 20.99
CA GLY A 28 13.96 1.96 21.42
C GLY A 28 14.11 3.08 20.37
N ALA A 29 13.95 2.73 19.09
CA ALA A 29 13.84 3.68 17.99
C ALA A 29 12.88 3.14 16.91
N ALA A 30 11.96 3.97 16.44
CA ALA A 30 11.02 3.61 15.41
C ALA A 30 10.97 4.66 14.29
N GLY A 31 10.81 4.22 13.06
CA GLY A 31 10.67 5.09 11.91
C GLY A 31 9.60 4.56 10.96
N THR A 32 8.79 5.44 10.39
CA THR A 32 7.82 5.10 9.35
C THR A 32 7.93 6.04 8.17
N VAL A 33 7.84 5.51 6.97
CA VAL A 33 7.78 6.28 5.73
C VAL A 33 6.64 5.78 4.87
N GLY A 34 5.93 6.67 4.25
CA GLY A 34 4.91 6.36 3.29
C GLY A 34 4.89 7.34 2.12
N SER A 35 4.53 6.89 0.97
CA SER A 35 4.16 7.71 -0.15
C SER A 35 3.09 7.05 -0.99
N GLY A 36 2.29 7.83 -1.61
CA GLY A 36 1.26 7.39 -2.51
C GLY A 36 0.95 8.48 -3.52
N GLY A 37 0.28 8.12 -4.55
CA GLY A 37 -0.17 9.06 -5.56
C GLY A 37 -1.21 8.46 -6.45
N SER A 38 -2.07 9.33 -6.97
CA SER A 38 -3.07 8.99 -7.95
C SER A 38 -2.92 9.85 -9.20
N ALA A 39 -3.31 9.29 -10.32
CA ALA A 39 -3.47 9.99 -11.58
C ALA A 39 -4.86 9.67 -12.12
N ALA A 40 -5.54 10.65 -12.65
CA ALA A 40 -6.82 10.48 -13.31
C ALA A 40 -6.87 11.36 -14.56
N ALA A 41 -7.51 10.85 -15.59
CA ALA A 41 -7.76 11.56 -16.83
C ALA A 41 -8.86 10.85 -17.62
N GLY A 42 -9.85 11.58 -18.14
CA GLY A 42 -10.84 11.11 -19.10
C GLY A 42 -11.40 9.70 -18.85
N GLY A 43 -11.98 9.44 -17.69
CA GLY A 43 -12.53 8.12 -17.34
C GLY A 43 -11.49 7.04 -16.97
N THR A 44 -10.22 7.41 -16.88
CA THR A 44 -9.15 6.51 -16.38
C THR A 44 -8.63 6.96 -15.03
N SER A 45 -8.28 6.04 -14.16
CA SER A 45 -7.63 6.32 -12.88
C SER A 45 -6.57 5.27 -12.56
N ALA A 46 -5.53 5.69 -11.86
CA ALA A 46 -4.49 4.80 -11.34
C ALA A 46 -3.94 5.36 -10.04
N SER A 47 -3.89 4.54 -9.01
CA SER A 47 -3.32 4.92 -7.72
C SER A 47 -2.35 3.87 -7.21
N THR A 48 -1.37 4.30 -6.43
CA THR A 48 -0.44 3.42 -5.73
C THR A 48 -0.12 3.97 -4.36
N ILE A 49 0.17 3.09 -3.43
CA ILE A 49 0.64 3.41 -2.09
C ILE A 49 1.82 2.51 -1.76
N GLY A 50 2.76 3.03 -1.00
CA GLY A 50 3.85 2.27 -0.39
C GLY A 50 4.15 2.82 0.99
N THR A 51 4.27 1.93 1.93
CA THR A 51 4.62 2.23 3.33
C THR A 51 5.79 1.36 3.75
N ALA A 52 6.60 1.84 4.66
CA ALA A 52 7.63 1.05 5.33
C ALA A 52 7.75 1.51 6.78
N GLY A 53 8.07 0.60 7.66
CA GLY A 53 8.33 0.86 9.07
C GLY A 53 9.53 0.07 9.54
N THR A 54 10.24 0.61 10.51
CA THR A 54 11.32 -0.07 11.23
C THR A 54 11.13 0.10 12.72
N CYS A 55 11.55 -0.89 13.47
CA CYS A 55 11.59 -0.89 14.92
C CYS A 55 12.95 -1.46 15.35
N ARG A 56 13.70 -0.72 16.15
CA ARG A 56 14.93 -1.17 16.77
C ARG A 56 14.67 -1.55 18.22
N THR A 57 15.09 -2.72 18.60
CA THR A 57 15.07 -3.24 19.97
C THR A 57 16.49 -3.64 20.36
N ASP A 58 16.70 -4.02 21.60
CA ASP A 58 18.00 -4.53 22.08
C ASP A 58 18.40 -5.81 21.36
N ASP A 59 17.43 -6.60 20.89
CA ASP A 59 17.65 -7.86 20.15
C ASP A 59 17.92 -7.66 18.65
N GLY A 60 17.78 -6.42 18.13
CA GLY A 60 18.01 -6.10 16.72
C GLY A 60 17.02 -5.14 16.09
N THR A 61 17.01 -5.14 14.77
CA THR A 61 16.10 -4.27 14.00
C THR A 61 15.11 -5.11 13.19
N THR A 62 13.84 -4.85 13.38
CA THR A 62 12.76 -5.42 12.56
C THR A 62 12.26 -4.37 11.56
N SER A 63 11.93 -4.80 10.37
CA SER A 63 11.44 -3.92 9.31
C SER A 63 10.23 -4.52 8.61
N SER A 64 9.31 -3.67 8.23
CA SER A 64 8.12 -4.06 7.48
C SER A 64 7.94 -3.16 6.26
N ILE A 65 7.33 -3.69 5.21
CA ILE A 65 7.00 -2.93 4.02
C ILE A 65 5.62 -3.32 3.51
N GLY A 66 4.85 -2.32 3.12
CA GLY A 66 3.57 -2.48 2.47
C GLY A 66 3.57 -1.82 1.10
N ALA A 67 2.87 -2.40 0.17
CA ALA A 67 2.71 -1.82 -1.16
C ALA A 67 1.33 -2.20 -1.73
N GLY A 68 0.69 -1.27 -2.41
CA GLY A 68 -0.61 -1.50 -3.01
C GLY A 68 -0.81 -0.63 -4.25
N GLY A 69 -1.73 -1.02 -5.11
CA GLY A 69 -2.10 -0.23 -6.27
C GLY A 69 -3.45 -0.66 -6.83
N SER A 70 -4.17 0.29 -7.37
CA SER A 70 -5.42 0.07 -8.08
C SER A 70 -5.46 0.85 -9.40
N ALA A 71 -6.19 0.33 -10.34
CA ALA A 71 -6.42 1.00 -11.62
C ALA A 71 -7.85 0.72 -12.08
N ALA A 72 -8.50 1.72 -12.65
CA ALA A 72 -9.84 1.60 -13.19
C ALA A 72 -9.97 2.38 -14.51
N THR A 73 -10.83 1.91 -15.38
CA THR A 73 -11.21 2.56 -16.63
C THR A 73 -12.65 2.17 -16.98
N SER A 74 -13.37 3.01 -17.71
CA SER A 74 -14.75 2.75 -18.11
C SER A 74 -14.84 1.67 -19.19
N GLU A 75 -14.03 1.71 -20.23
CA GLU A 75 -14.09 0.80 -21.38
C GLU A 75 -12.73 0.25 -21.84
N GLY A 76 -11.66 0.74 -21.27
CA GLY A 76 -10.30 0.45 -21.72
C GLY A 76 -9.63 -0.72 -21.00
N LYS A 77 -8.33 -0.60 -20.80
CA LYS A 77 -7.50 -1.59 -20.11
C LYS A 77 -6.96 -1.04 -18.80
N ALA A 78 -7.23 -1.73 -17.70
CA ALA A 78 -6.68 -1.42 -16.39
C ALA A 78 -5.75 -2.55 -15.91
N LYS A 79 -4.62 -2.20 -15.32
CA LYS A 79 -3.64 -3.15 -14.80
C LYS A 79 -3.02 -2.61 -13.51
N SER A 80 -2.98 -3.44 -12.49
CA SER A 80 -2.25 -3.19 -11.25
C SER A 80 -1.28 -4.33 -10.97
N GLN A 81 -0.11 -3.99 -10.44
CA GLN A 81 0.92 -4.96 -10.09
C GLN A 81 1.64 -4.48 -8.83
N THR A 82 1.78 -5.38 -7.87
CA THR A 82 2.58 -5.18 -6.67
C THR A 82 3.65 -6.25 -6.58
N LYS A 83 4.86 -5.86 -6.19
CA LYS A 83 5.98 -6.77 -5.97
C LYS A 83 6.74 -6.35 -4.71
N ILE A 84 7.00 -7.30 -3.83
CA ILE A 84 7.87 -7.15 -2.67
C ILE A 84 9.08 -8.05 -2.90
N ASN A 85 10.26 -7.49 -2.72
CA ASN A 85 11.54 -8.21 -2.74
C ASN A 85 12.23 -7.99 -1.40
N GLU A 86 12.71 -9.06 -0.84
CA GLU A 86 13.46 -9.09 0.40
C GLU A 86 14.85 -9.67 0.13
N ASN A 87 15.86 -8.96 0.56
CA ASN A 87 17.25 -9.38 0.55
C ASN A 87 17.83 -9.12 1.96
N PRO A 88 18.91 -9.78 2.36
CA PRO A 88 19.48 -9.63 3.71
C PRO A 88 19.75 -8.19 4.15
N SER A 89 20.10 -7.30 3.22
CA SER A 89 20.43 -5.89 3.49
C SER A 89 19.37 -4.91 3.00
N GLN A 90 18.25 -5.37 2.41
CA GLN A 90 17.27 -4.47 1.80
C GLN A 90 15.89 -5.12 1.68
N LEU A 91 14.88 -4.41 2.15
CA LEU A 91 13.48 -4.72 1.89
C LEU A 91 12.92 -3.68 0.89
N GLN A 92 12.31 -4.14 -0.20
CA GLN A 92 11.79 -3.27 -1.26
C GLN A 92 10.38 -3.65 -1.70
N GLY A 93 9.46 -2.68 -1.64
CA GLY A 93 8.12 -2.77 -2.22
C GLY A 93 8.01 -1.91 -3.49
N ARG A 94 7.32 -2.43 -4.49
CA ARG A 94 6.98 -1.69 -5.70
C ARG A 94 5.55 -1.94 -6.09
N SER A 95 4.79 -0.87 -6.26
CA SER A 95 3.45 -0.89 -6.84
C SER A 95 3.42 -0.12 -8.14
N LYS A 96 2.72 -0.66 -9.11
CA LYS A 96 2.42 -0.01 -10.37
C LYS A 96 0.94 -0.15 -10.66
N ALA A 97 0.30 0.93 -11.09
CA ALA A 97 -1.07 0.93 -11.57
C ALA A 97 -1.13 1.71 -12.87
N GLN A 98 -1.88 1.23 -13.83
CA GLN A 98 -2.06 1.85 -15.13
C GLN A 98 -3.46 1.57 -15.66
N ALA A 99 -4.14 2.62 -16.10
CA ALA A 99 -5.38 2.55 -16.84
C ALA A 99 -5.23 3.29 -18.17
N MET A 100 -5.82 2.76 -19.22
CA MET A 100 -5.73 3.31 -20.58
C MET A 100 -7.07 3.12 -21.30
N ASP A 101 -7.55 4.16 -21.95
CA ASP A 101 -8.76 4.14 -22.78
C ASP A 101 -8.63 5.14 -23.93
N LYS A 102 -8.75 4.67 -25.18
CA LYS A 102 -8.80 5.52 -26.39
C LYS A 102 -7.76 6.63 -26.45
N GLY A 103 -6.50 6.33 -26.09
CA GLY A 103 -5.39 7.30 -26.07
C GLY A 103 -5.25 8.10 -24.77
N THR A 104 -6.28 8.12 -23.92
CA THR A 104 -6.19 8.64 -22.56
C THR A 104 -5.48 7.64 -21.67
N PHE A 105 -4.63 8.09 -20.77
CA PHE A 105 -4.03 7.18 -19.79
C PHE A 105 -3.78 7.84 -18.44
N SER A 106 -3.81 7.01 -17.41
CA SER A 106 -3.41 7.31 -16.05
C SER A 106 -2.42 6.26 -15.56
N LYS A 107 -1.31 6.69 -15.00
CA LYS A 107 -0.26 5.82 -14.45
C LYS A 107 0.17 6.31 -13.09
N SER A 108 0.34 5.38 -12.15
CA SER A 108 0.96 5.63 -10.85
C SER A 108 1.98 4.54 -10.56
N GLN A 109 3.10 4.92 -9.96
CA GLN A 109 4.13 4.00 -9.52
C GLN A 109 4.69 4.48 -8.19
N THR A 110 4.66 3.60 -7.18
CA THR A 110 5.31 3.82 -5.89
C THR A 110 6.40 2.77 -5.70
N LYS A 111 7.54 3.21 -5.20
CA LYS A 111 8.66 2.37 -4.78
C LYS A 111 9.07 2.77 -3.38
N THR A 112 9.05 1.80 -2.47
CA THR A 112 9.46 1.97 -1.08
C THR A 112 10.63 1.05 -0.81
N LYS A 113 11.63 1.52 -0.08
CA LYS A 113 12.82 0.80 0.32
C LYS A 113 13.09 1.00 1.80
N VAL A 114 13.54 -0.07 2.44
CA VAL A 114 14.19 -0.05 3.75
C VAL A 114 15.61 -0.56 3.52
N THR A 115 16.59 0.15 4.00
CA THR A 115 18.02 -0.18 3.98
C THR A 115 18.62 0.17 5.33
N ASP A 116 19.84 -0.22 5.58
CA ASP A 116 20.58 0.14 6.79
C ASP A 116 20.75 1.66 6.94
N ASP A 117 20.76 2.40 5.83
CA ASP A 117 20.87 3.87 5.79
C ASP A 117 19.54 4.60 6.10
N GLY A 118 18.39 3.89 6.05
CA GLY A 118 17.09 4.49 6.32
C GLY A 118 15.94 4.01 5.43
N LEU A 119 14.81 4.69 5.57
CA LEU A 119 13.58 4.43 4.86
C LEU A 119 13.38 5.46 3.74
N GLN A 120 13.08 4.98 2.56
CA GLN A 120 12.82 5.82 1.38
C GLN A 120 11.53 5.39 0.70
N SER A 121 10.67 6.36 0.37
CA SER A 121 9.53 6.13 -0.49
C SER A 121 9.47 7.16 -1.62
N ARG A 122 9.12 6.72 -2.81
CA ARG A 122 9.04 7.56 -4.00
C ARG A 122 7.83 7.18 -4.85
N THR A 123 7.01 8.17 -5.14
CA THR A 123 5.85 8.02 -6.04
C THR A 123 6.04 8.87 -7.29
N LYS A 124 5.65 8.33 -8.42
CA LYS A 124 5.53 9.03 -9.69
C LYS A 124 4.14 8.80 -10.25
N THR A 125 3.47 9.87 -10.68
CA THR A 125 2.20 9.80 -11.37
C THR A 125 2.30 10.45 -12.74
N MET A 126 1.48 10.00 -13.66
CA MET A 126 1.35 10.60 -14.99
C MET A 126 -0.07 10.39 -15.49
N SER A 127 -0.67 11.43 -16.05
CA SER A 127 -1.94 11.38 -16.75
C SER A 127 -1.85 12.13 -18.07
N HIS A 128 -2.66 11.73 -19.04
CA HIS A 128 -2.70 12.32 -20.37
C HIS A 128 -4.08 12.15 -20.98
N VAL A 129 -4.54 13.18 -21.65
CA VAL A 129 -5.70 13.18 -22.55
C VAL A 129 -5.20 13.54 -23.94
N PRO A 130 -5.70 12.90 -25.01
CA PRO A 130 -5.34 13.27 -26.37
C PRO A 130 -5.55 14.76 -26.65
N GLY A 131 -4.55 15.39 -27.26
CA GLY A 131 -4.56 16.84 -27.52
C GLY A 131 -3.98 17.70 -26.40
N GLU A 132 -3.70 17.17 -25.24
CA GLU A 132 -3.13 17.90 -24.10
C GLU A 132 -1.70 17.41 -23.77
N LYS A 133 -0.93 18.28 -23.10
CA LYS A 133 0.39 17.89 -22.59
C LYS A 133 0.22 16.95 -21.38
N PRO A 134 1.00 15.85 -21.27
CA PRO A 134 0.93 14.96 -20.12
C PRO A 134 1.27 15.66 -18.81
N THR A 135 0.40 15.51 -17.81
CA THR A 135 0.65 15.96 -16.45
C THR A 135 1.49 14.91 -15.72
N LYS A 136 2.55 15.35 -15.04
CA LYS A 136 3.47 14.49 -14.30
C LYS A 136 3.69 15.03 -12.91
N SER A 137 3.70 14.15 -11.91
CA SER A 137 4.07 14.48 -10.53
C SER A 137 5.07 13.47 -9.97
N LYS A 138 5.87 13.92 -9.02
CA LYS A 138 6.88 13.09 -8.35
C LYS A 138 7.02 13.53 -6.90
N THR A 139 6.78 12.60 -6.00
CA THR A 139 6.94 12.77 -4.57
C THR A 139 8.06 11.86 -4.07
N LYS A 140 8.85 12.34 -3.12
CA LYS A 140 9.90 11.57 -2.43
C LYS A 140 9.82 11.87 -0.95
N ALA A 141 9.78 10.82 -0.12
CA ALA A 141 9.95 10.87 1.31
C ALA A 141 11.20 10.07 1.69
N LEU A 142 11.98 10.59 2.62
CA LEU A 142 13.20 9.97 3.13
C LEU A 142 13.26 10.21 4.65
N ILE A 143 13.51 9.13 5.37
CA ILE A 143 13.77 9.17 6.82
C ILE A 143 15.10 8.45 7.02
N PRO A 144 16.17 9.16 7.43
CA PRO A 144 17.44 8.54 7.76
C PRO A 144 17.27 7.67 9.01
N MET A 145 18.02 6.59 9.11
CA MET A 145 18.11 5.83 10.36
C MET A 145 18.96 6.64 11.35
N PRO A 146 18.55 6.72 12.63
CA PRO A 146 19.43 7.28 13.65
C PRO A 146 20.71 6.43 13.73
N LEU A 147 21.86 7.09 13.77
CA LEU A 147 23.14 6.44 13.98
C LEU A 147 23.13 5.74 15.36
N PRO A 148 23.73 4.58 15.52
CA PRO A 148 23.96 4.01 16.84
C PRO A 148 24.89 4.95 17.61
N GLU A 149 24.48 5.30 18.84
CA GLU A 149 25.35 5.97 19.82
C GLU A 149 26.35 4.98 20.43
#